data_32b89e52fa22f2c2d9a4ead3e2eb5434
#
_entry.id   32b89e52fa22f2c2d9a4ead3e2eb5434
#
_cell.length_a   1.000
_cell.length_b   1.000
_cell.length_c   1.000
_cell.angle_alpha   90.00
_cell.angle_beta   90.00
_cell.angle_gamma   90.00
#
_symmetry.space_group_name_H-M   'P 1'
#
loop_
_entity.id
_entity.type
_entity.pdbx_description
1 polymer ?
#
loop_
_entity_poly.entity_id
_entity_poly.type
_entity_poly.pdbx_seq_one_letter_code
_entity_poly.pdbx_strand_id
1 'polypeptide(L)'
;MHEKLIFEHSAPGRSADAQYPQLPVGSLVPAALRRTAPPLLPEVSELQAVRHFTRLSQLNFSIDTHFYPLGSCTMKYNPKACNQYAMLPELLNRHPHAPESTGQGVLQILFELQDMLKEVTGMRGVSLTPMAGAQGEFAGVAMIRAYHKARKDLARVEIIVPDAAHGTNPATATMCGCTVKEIPTQSNGDIDLAALKAVVGPQTAGIMLTNPSTIGVFERHIEDVRRIVHEAGGLLYYDGANLNAILGKVRPGDMGFDVIHMNLHKTFSTPHGGGGPGSGAVGVSERLLPFMPIPVVGRDGERYRWLDEKDLPQSIGRLSGFMGNTGVLLRAYIYMRMLGRDGMQRVSEFATLNSNYLAARLRAAGFELAYPQRRASHEFIVTLRHEAREWGTSAMDFAKRLLDYGFHAPTTYFPLLVPECLLIEPTETESKEELDAFVEAMIAIRHEAQSEPEKLKGAPWTLPVRRLDDVRAAKQLDLTWKAA
;
A
#
# COMPACT_ATOMS: atom_id res chain seq x y z
N MET A 1 -1.91 32.24 -0.33
CA MET A 1 -3.26 32.64 0.14
C MET A 1 -3.86 31.44 0.83
N HIS A 2 -4.16 31.49 2.12
CA HIS A 2 -4.82 30.36 2.81
C HIS A 2 -6.26 30.24 2.30
N GLU A 3 -6.64 29.06 1.80
CA GLU A 3 -8.06 28.77 1.53
C GLU A 3 -8.78 28.69 2.88
N LYS A 4 -9.93 29.35 2.97
CA LYS A 4 -10.77 29.34 4.18
C LYS A 4 -11.35 27.94 4.38
N LEU A 5 -11.69 27.59 5.62
CA LEU A 5 -12.49 26.39 5.89
C LEU A 5 -13.88 26.54 5.29
N ILE A 6 -14.52 25.44 4.92
CA ILE A 6 -15.89 25.47 4.35
C ILE A 6 -16.89 26.17 5.29
N PHE A 7 -16.68 26.04 6.61
CA PHE A 7 -17.50 26.71 7.64
C PHE A 7 -17.35 28.24 7.63
N GLU A 8 -16.19 28.75 7.21
CA GLU A 8 -15.96 30.22 7.11
C GLU A 8 -16.58 30.82 5.84
N HIS A 9 -17.06 29.97 4.92
CA HIS A 9 -17.84 30.36 3.76
C HIS A 9 -19.36 30.35 4.04
N SER A 10 -19.78 29.84 5.19
CA SER A 10 -21.20 29.75 5.55
C SER A 10 -21.86 31.08 5.68
N ALA A 11 -23.07 31.19 5.18
CA ALA A 11 -23.92 32.35 5.39
C ALA A 11 -25.38 31.90 5.58
N PRO A 12 -26.07 32.43 6.62
CA PRO A 12 -27.44 32.04 6.94
C PRO A 12 -28.38 32.09 5.72
N GLY A 13 -29.15 31.04 5.51
CA GLY A 13 -30.12 30.93 4.41
C GLY A 13 -29.51 30.61 3.06
N ARG A 14 -28.19 30.40 2.97
CA ARG A 14 -27.55 29.95 1.71
C ARG A 14 -27.61 28.45 1.62
N SER A 15 -28.42 27.92 0.70
CA SER A 15 -28.65 26.49 0.54
C SER A 15 -28.72 26.12 -0.95
N ALA A 16 -28.75 24.81 -1.21
CA ALA A 16 -28.98 24.22 -2.54
C ALA A 16 -30.46 23.80 -2.74
N ASP A 17 -31.38 24.26 -1.89
CA ASP A 17 -32.78 23.80 -1.85
C ASP A 17 -33.51 23.91 -3.21
N ALA A 18 -33.15 24.92 -4.01
CA ALA A 18 -33.71 25.08 -5.34
C ALA A 18 -33.30 23.96 -6.34
N GLN A 19 -32.28 23.21 -6.01
CA GLN A 19 -31.71 22.18 -6.89
C GLN A 19 -32.18 20.78 -6.54
N TYR A 20 -32.73 20.57 -5.34
CA TYR A 20 -33.18 19.28 -4.84
C TYR A 20 -34.64 19.33 -4.39
N PRO A 21 -35.41 18.28 -4.68
CA PRO A 21 -36.78 18.20 -4.20
C PRO A 21 -36.79 18.16 -2.66
N GLN A 22 -37.62 19.02 -2.07
CA GLN A 22 -37.84 19.03 -0.63
C GLN A 22 -38.67 17.80 -0.23
N LEU A 23 -38.10 16.95 0.61
CA LEU A 23 -38.81 15.80 1.17
C LEU A 23 -39.51 16.22 2.46
N PRO A 24 -40.75 15.80 2.71
CA PRO A 24 -41.47 16.08 3.95
C PRO A 24 -40.90 15.24 5.12
N VAL A 25 -39.67 15.52 5.50
CA VAL A 25 -38.90 14.73 6.49
C VAL A 25 -39.63 14.68 7.85
N GLY A 26 -40.49 15.67 8.13
CA GLY A 26 -41.24 15.74 9.38
C GLY A 26 -42.14 14.56 9.69
N SER A 27 -42.59 13.81 8.66
CA SER A 27 -43.46 12.63 8.83
C SER A 27 -42.69 11.30 8.86
N LEU A 28 -41.42 11.28 8.46
CA LEU A 28 -40.65 10.04 8.29
C LEU A 28 -39.85 9.61 9.54
N VAL A 29 -39.63 10.54 10.47
CA VAL A 29 -38.86 10.26 11.69
C VAL A 29 -39.76 10.45 12.92
N PRO A 30 -39.89 9.44 13.78
CA PRO A 30 -40.65 9.57 15.04
C PRO A 30 -40.13 10.77 15.89
N ALA A 31 -41.05 11.51 16.48
CA ALA A 31 -40.72 12.73 17.22
C ALA A 31 -39.62 12.52 18.31
N ALA A 32 -39.65 11.38 18.99
CA ALA A 32 -38.68 11.01 20.02
C ALA A 32 -37.25 10.81 19.47
N LEU A 33 -37.09 10.59 18.16
CA LEU A 33 -35.77 10.38 17.51
C LEU A 33 -35.31 11.63 16.76
N ARG A 34 -36.11 12.70 16.74
CA ARG A 34 -35.73 13.94 16.08
C ARG A 34 -34.78 14.75 16.96
N ARG A 35 -33.81 15.36 16.30
CA ARG A 35 -32.95 16.36 16.94
C ARG A 35 -33.77 17.58 17.35
N THR A 36 -33.43 18.17 18.48
CA THR A 36 -34.05 19.43 18.96
C THR A 36 -33.53 20.65 18.22
N ALA A 37 -32.30 20.56 17.66
CA ALA A 37 -31.69 21.59 16.84
C ALA A 37 -31.04 20.97 15.60
N PRO A 38 -30.97 21.68 14.46
CA PRO A 38 -30.22 21.23 13.29
C PRO A 38 -28.75 21.03 13.62
N PRO A 39 -28.04 20.10 12.93
CA PRO A 39 -26.59 20.00 13.03
C PRO A 39 -25.95 21.29 12.54
N LEU A 40 -24.83 21.70 13.16
CA LEU A 40 -24.05 22.88 12.73
C LEU A 40 -23.29 22.56 11.44
N LEU A 41 -23.99 22.51 10.31
CA LEU A 41 -23.41 22.32 8.99
C LEU A 41 -23.23 23.70 8.32
N PRO A 42 -22.23 23.87 7.44
CA PRO A 42 -22.06 25.12 6.72
C PRO A 42 -23.19 25.32 5.71
N GLU A 43 -23.79 26.51 5.73
CA GLU A 43 -24.79 26.90 4.75
C GLU A 43 -24.07 27.53 3.54
N VAL A 44 -23.87 26.74 2.49
CA VAL A 44 -23.16 27.10 1.26
C VAL A 44 -23.94 26.61 0.04
N SER A 45 -23.80 27.34 -1.09
CA SER A 45 -24.38 26.88 -2.35
C SER A 45 -23.52 25.73 -2.92
N GLU A 46 -24.10 24.91 -3.81
CA GLU A 46 -23.38 23.86 -4.52
C GLU A 46 -22.12 24.41 -5.21
N LEU A 47 -22.23 25.52 -5.91
CA LEU A 47 -21.11 26.17 -6.58
C LEU A 47 -19.97 26.53 -5.61
N GLN A 48 -20.29 27.02 -4.41
CA GLN A 48 -19.28 27.34 -3.40
C GLN A 48 -18.60 26.09 -2.87
N ALA A 49 -19.35 25.01 -2.61
CA ALA A 49 -18.80 23.75 -2.19
C ALA A 49 -17.86 23.18 -3.27
N VAL A 50 -18.29 23.14 -4.53
CA VAL A 50 -17.48 22.67 -5.65
C VAL A 50 -16.20 23.50 -5.80
N ARG A 51 -16.30 24.82 -5.79
CA ARG A 51 -15.12 25.70 -5.90
C ARG A 51 -14.15 25.52 -4.73
N HIS A 52 -14.65 25.38 -3.51
CA HIS A 52 -13.84 25.18 -2.32
C HIS A 52 -13.02 23.88 -2.44
N PHE A 53 -13.66 22.75 -2.68
CA PHE A 53 -12.97 21.46 -2.77
C PHE A 53 -12.09 21.37 -4.02
N THR A 54 -12.45 22.01 -5.15
CA THR A 54 -11.59 22.08 -6.33
C THR A 54 -10.30 22.85 -6.02
N ARG A 55 -10.39 24.00 -5.34
CA ARG A 55 -9.19 24.76 -4.95
C ARG A 55 -8.32 23.99 -3.97
N LEU A 56 -8.91 23.30 -2.98
CA LEU A 56 -8.17 22.44 -2.07
C LEU A 56 -7.44 21.32 -2.81
N SER A 57 -8.10 20.68 -3.80
CA SER A 57 -7.47 19.63 -4.60
C SER A 57 -6.27 20.13 -5.39
N GLN A 58 -6.32 21.37 -5.90
CA GLN A 58 -5.21 21.98 -6.64
C GLN A 58 -4.00 22.34 -5.76
N LEU A 59 -4.17 22.41 -4.44
CA LEU A 59 -3.09 22.66 -3.49
C LEU A 59 -2.36 21.37 -3.08
N ASN A 60 -2.85 20.20 -3.48
CA ASN A 60 -2.27 18.91 -3.16
C ASN A 60 -1.50 18.32 -4.33
N PHE A 61 -0.49 17.53 -4.00
CA PHE A 61 0.16 16.65 -4.98
C PHE A 61 -0.77 15.49 -5.35
N SER A 62 -0.76 15.11 -6.61
CA SER A 62 -1.43 13.91 -7.08
C SER A 62 -0.61 13.25 -8.18
N ILE A 63 -0.80 11.94 -8.36
CA ILE A 63 -0.12 11.20 -9.42
C ILE A 63 -0.50 11.68 -10.84
N ASP A 64 -1.64 12.37 -10.98
CA ASP A 64 -2.08 12.92 -12.26
C ASP A 64 -1.37 14.24 -12.61
N THR A 65 -0.69 14.87 -11.67
CA THR A 65 -0.10 16.21 -11.83
C THR A 65 1.39 16.29 -11.52
N HIS A 66 1.92 15.33 -10.75
CA HIS A 66 3.30 15.40 -10.26
C HIS A 66 3.94 14.02 -10.21
N PHE A 67 5.25 13.97 -10.38
CA PHE A 67 6.01 12.78 -10.06
C PHE A 67 5.97 12.50 -8.53
N TYR A 68 5.69 11.24 -8.20
CA TYR A 68 5.42 10.80 -6.84
C TYR A 68 6.37 9.67 -6.42
N PRO A 69 7.65 9.95 -6.14
CA PRO A 69 8.70 8.93 -5.94
C PRO A 69 8.67 8.29 -4.54
N LEU A 70 7.48 8.03 -4.02
CA LEU A 70 7.29 7.54 -2.64
C LEU A 70 7.63 6.05 -2.55
N GLY A 71 8.80 5.72 -2.03
CA GLY A 71 9.23 4.34 -1.83
C GLY A 71 8.36 3.57 -0.84
N SER A 72 8.29 2.25 -1.00
CA SER A 72 7.40 1.33 -0.26
C SER A 72 5.89 1.53 -0.50
N CYS A 73 5.50 2.46 -1.36
CA CYS A 73 4.09 2.81 -1.60
C CYS A 73 3.63 2.69 -3.05
N THR A 74 4.48 2.35 -4.00
CA THR A 74 4.19 2.20 -5.45
C THR A 74 3.11 3.15 -5.96
N MET A 75 3.42 4.45 -5.93
CA MET A 75 2.51 5.51 -6.37
C MET A 75 2.59 5.67 -7.89
N LYS A 76 1.98 4.76 -8.64
CA LYS A 76 1.97 4.80 -10.09
C LYS A 76 0.65 5.33 -10.67
N TYR A 77 0.71 5.79 -11.91
CA TYR A 77 -0.46 6.24 -12.64
C TYR A 77 -1.53 5.15 -12.73
N ASN A 78 -2.78 5.53 -12.49
CA ASN A 78 -3.94 4.65 -12.64
C ASN A 78 -4.63 4.94 -13.98
N PRO A 79 -4.62 4.01 -14.96
CA PRO A 79 -5.23 4.23 -16.25
C PRO A 79 -6.71 4.61 -16.12
N LYS A 80 -7.10 5.73 -16.75
CA LYS A 80 -8.48 6.26 -16.64
C LYS A 80 -9.55 5.29 -17.12
N ALA A 81 -9.22 4.43 -18.09
CA ALA A 81 -10.11 3.37 -18.56
C ALA A 81 -10.50 2.39 -17.44
N CYS A 82 -9.57 2.07 -16.51
CA CYS A 82 -9.88 1.20 -15.37
C CYS A 82 -11.01 1.79 -14.52
N ASN A 83 -10.96 3.09 -14.27
CA ASN A 83 -12.02 3.79 -13.54
C ASN A 83 -13.32 3.84 -14.34
N GLN A 84 -13.24 4.17 -15.63
CA GLN A 84 -14.41 4.30 -16.51
C GLN A 84 -15.21 2.99 -16.58
N TYR A 85 -14.55 1.86 -16.81
CA TYR A 85 -15.24 0.56 -16.87
C TYR A 85 -15.73 0.08 -15.51
N ALA A 86 -15.00 0.31 -14.42
CA ALA A 86 -15.46 -0.03 -13.08
C ALA A 86 -16.69 0.79 -12.62
N MET A 87 -16.94 1.94 -13.26
CA MET A 87 -18.08 2.84 -12.99
C MET A 87 -19.28 2.60 -13.89
N LEU A 88 -19.29 1.56 -14.73
CA LEU A 88 -20.47 1.18 -15.50
C LEU A 88 -21.66 0.91 -14.55
N PRO A 89 -22.87 1.40 -14.86
CA PRO A 89 -24.03 1.26 -13.98
C PRO A 89 -24.31 -0.19 -13.58
N GLU A 90 -24.07 -1.14 -14.47
CA GLU A 90 -24.27 -2.58 -14.26
C GLU A 90 -23.33 -3.14 -13.18
N LEU A 91 -22.18 -2.53 -12.97
CA LEU A 91 -21.20 -2.89 -11.96
C LEU A 91 -21.35 -2.02 -10.70
N LEU A 92 -21.49 -0.70 -10.88
CA LEU A 92 -21.54 0.28 -9.79
C LEU A 92 -22.76 0.09 -8.88
N ASN A 93 -23.95 -0.16 -9.49
CA ASN A 93 -25.20 -0.31 -8.77
C ASN A 93 -25.44 -1.73 -8.26
N ARG A 94 -24.42 -2.58 -8.28
CA ARG A 94 -24.52 -3.97 -7.86
C ARG A 94 -23.81 -4.23 -6.55
N HIS A 95 -24.56 -4.63 -5.53
CA HIS A 95 -23.95 -5.12 -4.29
C HIS A 95 -23.33 -6.52 -4.52
N PRO A 96 -22.10 -6.82 -4.11
CA PRO A 96 -21.46 -8.13 -4.36
C PRO A 96 -22.23 -9.30 -3.74
N HIS A 97 -22.85 -9.10 -2.58
CA HIS A 97 -23.69 -10.10 -1.92
C HIS A 97 -25.19 -10.07 -2.33
N ALA A 98 -25.54 -9.40 -3.44
CA ALA A 98 -26.87 -9.57 -4.01
C ALA A 98 -27.08 -11.03 -4.44
N PRO A 99 -28.36 -11.51 -4.61
CA PRO A 99 -28.60 -12.90 -4.98
C PRO A 99 -27.75 -13.35 -6.14
N GLU A 100 -27.06 -14.50 -5.99
CA GLU A 100 -26.10 -15.02 -6.99
C GLU A 100 -26.69 -15.14 -8.38
N SER A 101 -27.98 -15.53 -8.47
CA SER A 101 -28.69 -15.65 -9.76
C SER A 101 -28.71 -14.37 -10.58
N THR A 102 -28.61 -13.23 -9.93
CA THR A 102 -28.60 -11.92 -10.57
C THR A 102 -27.20 -11.30 -10.63
N GLY A 103 -26.19 -11.95 -10.07
CA GLY A 103 -24.80 -11.47 -9.91
C GLY A 103 -23.75 -12.22 -10.69
N GLN A 104 -24.12 -13.12 -11.61
CA GLN A 104 -23.19 -14.05 -12.25
C GLN A 104 -22.00 -13.35 -12.95
N GLY A 105 -22.23 -12.23 -13.63
CA GLY A 105 -21.15 -11.47 -14.27
C GLY A 105 -20.13 -10.90 -13.29
N VAL A 106 -20.59 -10.37 -12.15
CA VAL A 106 -19.66 -9.88 -11.09
C VAL A 106 -18.91 -11.04 -10.46
N LEU A 107 -19.59 -12.14 -10.16
CA LEU A 107 -18.96 -13.34 -9.61
C LEU A 107 -17.91 -13.92 -10.58
N GLN A 108 -18.22 -13.93 -11.89
CA GLN A 108 -17.26 -14.35 -12.91
C GLN A 108 -15.99 -13.46 -12.90
N ILE A 109 -16.16 -12.14 -12.87
CA ILE A 109 -15.04 -11.19 -12.81
C ILE A 109 -14.16 -11.47 -11.57
N LEU A 110 -14.77 -11.67 -10.41
CA LEU A 110 -14.05 -11.96 -9.17
C LEU A 110 -13.35 -13.32 -9.23
N PHE A 111 -13.99 -14.34 -9.79
CA PHE A 111 -13.38 -15.66 -9.99
C PHE A 111 -12.16 -15.58 -10.93
N GLU A 112 -12.30 -14.91 -12.07
CA GLU A 112 -11.21 -14.72 -13.03
C GLU A 112 -10.08 -13.88 -12.41
N LEU A 113 -10.38 -12.88 -11.56
CA LEU A 113 -9.35 -12.14 -10.83
C LEU A 113 -8.60 -13.05 -9.85
N GLN A 114 -9.30 -13.95 -9.13
CA GLN A 114 -8.64 -14.95 -8.29
C GLN A 114 -7.67 -15.81 -9.11
N ASP A 115 -8.09 -16.28 -10.30
CA ASP A 115 -7.26 -17.10 -11.17
C ASP A 115 -6.05 -16.34 -11.72
N MET A 116 -6.23 -15.09 -12.15
CA MET A 116 -5.11 -14.26 -12.57
C MET A 116 -4.11 -13.99 -11.44
N LEU A 117 -4.58 -13.75 -10.22
CA LEU A 117 -3.72 -13.55 -9.06
C LEU A 117 -3.01 -14.85 -8.65
N LYS A 118 -3.64 -16.01 -8.78
CA LYS A 118 -2.96 -17.32 -8.63
C LYS A 118 -1.83 -17.48 -9.63
N GLU A 119 -2.09 -17.14 -10.90
CA GLU A 119 -1.09 -17.28 -11.97
C GLU A 119 0.13 -16.39 -11.71
N VAL A 120 -0.04 -15.11 -11.40
CA VAL A 120 1.09 -14.19 -11.20
C VAL A 120 1.88 -14.45 -9.92
N THR A 121 1.29 -15.13 -8.95
CA THR A 121 1.93 -15.44 -7.65
C THR A 121 2.39 -16.89 -7.51
N GLY A 122 1.92 -17.79 -8.35
CA GLY A 122 2.15 -19.24 -8.20
C GLY A 122 1.39 -19.87 -7.03
N MET A 123 0.43 -19.17 -6.44
CA MET A 123 -0.39 -19.67 -5.33
C MET A 123 -1.50 -20.62 -5.80
N ARG A 124 -1.99 -21.47 -4.91
CA ARG A 124 -3.04 -22.47 -5.19
C ARG A 124 -4.44 -21.94 -4.95
N GLY A 125 -4.60 -21.02 -4.01
CA GLY A 125 -5.86 -20.35 -3.73
C GLY A 125 -5.65 -18.88 -3.48
N VAL A 126 -6.68 -18.06 -3.78
CA VAL A 126 -6.69 -16.62 -3.50
C VAL A 126 -8.04 -16.24 -2.94
N SER A 127 -8.04 -15.49 -1.84
CA SER A 127 -9.21 -14.80 -1.30
C SER A 127 -9.08 -13.30 -1.54
N LEU A 128 -10.17 -12.68 -2.00
CA LEU A 128 -10.27 -11.24 -2.28
C LEU A 128 -10.91 -10.45 -1.14
N THR A 129 -11.11 -11.09 0.02
CA THR A 129 -11.82 -10.49 1.16
C THR A 129 -11.04 -9.39 1.90
N PRO A 130 -9.69 -9.36 1.93
CA PRO A 130 -9.00 -8.28 2.63
C PRO A 130 -9.34 -6.90 2.03
N MET A 131 -9.65 -5.95 2.92
CA MET A 131 -9.96 -4.56 2.54
C MET A 131 -8.70 -3.73 2.26
N ALA A 132 -7.55 -4.18 2.73
CA ALA A 132 -6.25 -3.53 2.54
C ALA A 132 -5.12 -4.55 2.74
N GLY A 133 -3.85 -4.14 2.46
CA GLY A 133 -2.67 -4.98 2.70
C GLY A 133 -2.57 -5.44 4.15
N ALA A 134 -2.72 -4.54 5.12
CA ALA A 134 -2.65 -4.86 6.54
C ALA A 134 -3.67 -5.92 6.97
N GLN A 135 -4.88 -5.93 6.39
CA GLN A 135 -5.85 -6.99 6.67
C GLN A 135 -5.45 -8.31 5.98
N GLY A 136 -4.78 -8.24 4.83
CA GLY A 136 -4.16 -9.40 4.19
C GLY A 136 -2.99 -9.96 5.01
N GLU A 137 -2.19 -9.09 5.64
CA GLU A 137 -1.15 -9.51 6.60
C GLU A 137 -1.77 -10.26 7.76
N PHE A 138 -2.78 -9.67 8.39
CA PHE A 138 -3.53 -10.31 9.48
C PHE A 138 -4.05 -11.69 9.07
N ALA A 139 -4.71 -11.78 7.92
CA ALA A 139 -5.23 -13.04 7.40
C ALA A 139 -4.12 -14.09 7.22
N GLY A 140 -2.97 -13.68 6.68
CA GLY A 140 -1.83 -14.57 6.46
C GLY A 140 -1.29 -15.17 7.75
N VAL A 141 -1.04 -14.34 8.75
CA VAL A 141 -0.55 -14.81 10.07
C VAL A 141 -1.62 -15.62 10.80
N ALA A 142 -2.89 -15.20 10.73
CA ALA A 142 -4.00 -15.95 11.32
C ALA A 142 -4.14 -17.35 10.72
N MET A 143 -3.95 -17.51 9.39
CA MET A 143 -3.93 -18.81 8.72
C MET A 143 -2.76 -19.68 9.16
N ILE A 144 -1.56 -19.11 9.33
CA ILE A 144 -0.39 -19.82 9.89
C ILE A 144 -0.72 -20.36 11.29
N ARG A 145 -1.32 -19.52 12.13
CA ARG A 145 -1.76 -19.91 13.48
C ARG A 145 -2.83 -21.01 13.44
N ALA A 146 -3.81 -20.89 12.55
CA ALA A 146 -4.86 -21.90 12.36
C ALA A 146 -4.30 -23.24 11.89
N TYR A 147 -3.35 -23.22 10.97
CA TYR A 147 -2.64 -24.42 10.50
C TYR A 147 -1.94 -25.18 11.63
N HIS A 148 -1.15 -24.48 12.46
CA HIS A 148 -0.48 -25.12 13.60
C HIS A 148 -1.47 -25.61 14.65
N LYS A 149 -2.52 -24.83 14.92
CA LYS A 149 -3.61 -25.24 15.86
C LYS A 149 -4.32 -26.52 15.38
N ALA A 150 -4.65 -26.63 14.09
CA ALA A 150 -5.30 -27.80 13.53
C ALA A 150 -4.40 -29.08 13.65
N ARG A 151 -3.11 -28.91 13.65
CA ARG A 151 -2.10 -29.98 13.85
C ARG A 151 -1.81 -30.25 15.34
N LYS A 152 -2.50 -29.56 16.26
CA LYS A 152 -2.28 -29.63 17.72
C LYS A 152 -0.89 -29.17 18.16
N ASP A 153 -0.18 -28.40 17.34
CA ASP A 153 1.15 -27.87 17.62
C ASP A 153 1.00 -26.41 18.15
N LEU A 154 0.52 -26.32 19.39
CA LEU A 154 0.19 -25.06 20.04
C LEU A 154 1.42 -24.27 20.52
N ALA A 155 2.59 -24.93 20.56
CA ALA A 155 3.85 -24.28 20.96
C ALA A 155 4.41 -23.34 19.90
N ARG A 156 3.97 -23.44 18.64
CA ARG A 156 4.42 -22.60 17.54
C ARG A 156 3.77 -21.23 17.57
N VAL A 157 4.40 -20.32 18.29
CA VAL A 157 3.95 -18.94 18.53
C VAL A 157 4.97 -17.88 18.15
N GLU A 158 6.14 -18.27 17.64
CA GLU A 158 7.18 -17.34 17.26
C GLU A 158 7.12 -17.04 15.75
N ILE A 159 7.12 -15.76 15.39
CA ILE A 159 7.29 -15.28 14.02
C ILE A 159 8.64 -14.59 13.93
N ILE A 160 9.45 -15.03 12.98
CA ILE A 160 10.75 -14.42 12.67
C ILE A 160 10.51 -13.26 11.70
N VAL A 161 11.18 -12.13 11.92
CA VAL A 161 11.06 -10.93 11.06
C VAL A 161 12.46 -10.32 10.89
N PRO A 162 12.94 -10.05 9.67
CA PRO A 162 14.15 -9.29 9.47
C PRO A 162 14.00 -7.83 9.93
N ASP A 163 15.06 -7.22 10.43
CA ASP A 163 15.09 -5.81 10.85
C ASP A 163 14.85 -4.82 9.68
N ALA A 164 15.04 -5.27 8.44
CA ALA A 164 14.68 -4.54 7.22
C ALA A 164 13.18 -4.63 6.86
N ALA A 165 12.37 -5.41 7.60
CA ALA A 165 10.96 -5.58 7.28
C ALA A 165 10.15 -4.30 7.56
N HIS A 166 8.99 -4.19 6.91
CA HIS A 166 8.05 -3.13 7.21
C HIS A 166 7.52 -3.26 8.65
N GLY A 167 7.36 -2.14 9.36
CA GLY A 167 6.92 -2.14 10.77
C GLY A 167 5.55 -2.77 11.03
N THR A 168 4.72 -2.95 9.99
CA THR A 168 3.43 -3.65 10.11
C THR A 168 3.60 -5.15 10.30
N ASN A 169 4.70 -5.77 9.85
CA ASN A 169 4.92 -7.21 9.98
C ASN A 169 5.03 -7.64 11.46
N PRO A 170 5.93 -7.07 12.28
CA PRO A 170 5.97 -7.39 13.70
C PRO A 170 4.70 -7.00 14.45
N ALA A 171 4.05 -5.88 14.08
CA ALA A 171 2.79 -5.47 14.67
C ALA A 171 1.66 -6.49 14.41
N THR A 172 1.54 -6.99 13.18
CA THR A 172 0.57 -8.02 12.80
C THR A 172 0.84 -9.35 13.53
N ALA A 173 2.11 -9.78 13.61
CA ALA A 173 2.48 -10.98 14.36
C ALA A 173 2.04 -10.87 15.82
N THR A 174 2.30 -9.75 16.47
CA THR A 174 1.87 -9.47 17.86
C THR A 174 0.35 -9.46 17.99
N MET A 175 -0.37 -8.84 17.06
CA MET A 175 -1.84 -8.80 17.05
C MET A 175 -2.46 -10.21 16.92
N CYS A 176 -1.78 -11.13 16.24
CA CYS A 176 -2.18 -12.53 16.12
C CYS A 176 -1.74 -13.40 17.31
N GLY A 177 -1.23 -12.81 18.39
CA GLY A 177 -0.78 -13.50 19.60
C GLY A 177 0.54 -14.25 19.42
N CYS A 178 1.40 -13.79 18.50
CA CYS A 178 2.74 -14.34 18.29
C CYS A 178 3.80 -13.47 18.98
N THR A 179 4.90 -14.12 19.37
CA THR A 179 6.15 -13.46 19.77
C THR A 179 7.00 -13.21 18.55
N VAL A 180 7.54 -12.00 18.42
CA VAL A 180 8.44 -11.63 17.32
C VAL A 180 9.88 -11.95 17.69
N LYS A 181 10.60 -12.59 16.76
CA LYS A 181 12.04 -12.81 16.79
C LYS A 181 12.69 -12.03 15.65
N GLU A 182 13.37 -10.96 15.96
CA GLU A 182 14.08 -10.18 14.96
C GLU A 182 15.40 -10.82 14.59
N ILE A 183 15.76 -10.79 13.30
CA ILE A 183 17.07 -11.20 12.78
C ILE A 183 17.70 -10.06 11.98
N PRO A 184 19.05 -9.92 12.04
CA PRO A 184 19.74 -8.83 11.35
C PRO A 184 19.79 -9.02 9.84
N THR A 185 19.84 -7.89 9.14
CA THR A 185 20.19 -7.79 7.73
C THR A 185 21.70 -7.53 7.61
N GLN A 186 22.38 -8.25 6.72
CA GLN A 186 23.81 -8.06 6.46
C GLN A 186 24.07 -6.73 5.73
N SER A 187 25.31 -6.26 5.75
CA SER A 187 25.73 -5.00 5.10
C SER A 187 25.51 -4.99 3.58
N ASN A 188 25.34 -6.15 2.95
CA ASN A 188 25.00 -6.29 1.54
C ASN A 188 23.49 -6.33 1.27
N GLY A 189 22.64 -6.25 2.30
CA GLY A 189 21.19 -6.29 2.22
C GLY A 189 20.55 -7.68 2.23
N ASP A 190 21.32 -8.76 2.28
CA ASP A 190 20.79 -10.12 2.43
C ASP A 190 20.50 -10.45 3.91
N ILE A 191 19.63 -11.43 4.14
CA ILE A 191 19.34 -11.96 5.48
C ILE A 191 20.57 -12.67 6.04
N ASP A 192 20.83 -12.50 7.34
CA ASP A 192 21.86 -13.28 8.03
C ASP A 192 21.37 -14.71 8.28
N LEU A 193 21.83 -15.64 7.43
CA LEU A 193 21.47 -17.03 7.53
C LEU A 193 22.00 -17.74 8.80
N ALA A 194 23.11 -17.22 9.39
CA ALA A 194 23.62 -17.77 10.65
C ALA A 194 22.71 -17.36 11.81
N ALA A 195 22.31 -16.09 11.84
CA ALA A 195 21.32 -15.61 12.80
C ALA A 195 19.98 -16.31 12.66
N LEU A 196 19.50 -16.51 11.42
CA LEU A 196 18.27 -17.29 11.16
C LEU A 196 18.36 -18.70 11.74
N LYS A 197 19.44 -19.44 11.46
CA LYS A 197 19.65 -20.81 12.00
C LYS A 197 19.70 -20.84 13.52
N ALA A 198 20.21 -19.80 14.15
CA ALA A 198 20.33 -19.73 15.61
C ALA A 198 18.98 -19.53 16.33
N VAL A 199 18.00 -18.88 15.66
CA VAL A 199 16.70 -18.55 16.27
C VAL A 199 15.58 -19.51 15.86
N VAL A 200 15.71 -20.22 14.73
CA VAL A 200 14.72 -21.19 14.27
C VAL A 200 14.66 -22.40 15.18
N GLY A 201 13.45 -22.80 15.59
CA GLY A 201 13.27 -23.94 16.47
C GLY A 201 11.82 -24.46 16.55
N PRO A 202 11.53 -25.35 17.54
CA PRO A 202 10.20 -25.95 17.69
C PRO A 202 9.06 -24.95 17.94
N GLN A 203 9.38 -23.76 18.42
CA GLN A 203 8.39 -22.69 18.65
C GLN A 203 8.16 -21.80 17.44
N THR A 204 8.96 -21.95 16.39
CA THR A 204 8.83 -21.14 15.18
C THR A 204 7.54 -21.49 14.43
N ALA A 205 6.60 -20.55 14.37
CA ALA A 205 5.40 -20.67 13.57
C ALA A 205 5.69 -20.34 12.09
N GLY A 206 6.56 -19.37 11.85
CA GLY A 206 6.95 -18.98 10.50
C GLY A 206 7.89 -17.78 10.48
N ILE A 207 8.19 -17.34 9.27
CA ILE A 207 8.95 -16.12 8.97
C ILE A 207 8.14 -15.20 8.08
N MET A 208 8.15 -13.89 8.34
CA MET A 208 7.57 -12.87 7.47
C MET A 208 8.66 -12.16 6.70
N LEU A 209 8.58 -12.21 5.38
CA LEU A 209 9.58 -11.63 4.47
C LEU A 209 8.92 -10.75 3.41
N THR A 210 9.56 -9.65 3.10
CA THR A 210 9.34 -8.87 1.87
C THR A 210 10.45 -9.22 0.89
N ASN A 211 10.14 -9.67 -0.33
CA ASN A 211 11.16 -9.97 -1.34
C ASN A 211 10.72 -9.48 -2.75
N PRO A 212 11.35 -8.44 -3.32
CA PRO A 212 12.48 -7.66 -2.77
C PRO A 212 12.14 -6.97 -1.46
N SER A 213 13.18 -6.82 -0.62
CA SER A 213 13.03 -6.17 0.68
C SER A 213 12.76 -4.67 0.56
N THR A 214 12.33 -4.02 1.63
CA THR A 214 12.08 -2.56 1.69
C THR A 214 13.33 -1.70 1.51
N ILE A 215 14.51 -2.31 1.47
CA ILE A 215 15.76 -1.64 1.11
C ILE A 215 16.07 -1.70 -0.39
N GLY A 216 15.15 -2.20 -1.20
CA GLY A 216 15.28 -2.31 -2.65
C GLY A 216 16.15 -3.47 -3.14
N VAL A 217 16.40 -4.49 -2.31
CA VAL A 217 17.30 -5.62 -2.60
C VAL A 217 16.54 -6.93 -2.66
N PHE A 218 16.77 -7.72 -3.71
CA PHE A 218 16.22 -9.07 -3.82
C PHE A 218 17.05 -10.06 -2.98
N GLU A 219 16.40 -10.84 -2.10
CA GLU A 219 17.05 -11.87 -1.28
C GLU A 219 17.50 -13.05 -2.15
N ARG A 220 18.81 -13.23 -2.26
CA ARG A 220 19.42 -14.26 -3.12
C ARG A 220 19.40 -15.65 -2.51
N HIS A 221 19.31 -15.72 -1.18
CA HIS A 221 19.36 -16.97 -0.42
C HIS A 221 17.98 -17.48 -0.02
N ILE A 222 16.94 -17.08 -0.79
CA ILE A 222 15.56 -17.42 -0.45
C ILE A 222 15.31 -18.94 -0.36
N GLU A 223 16.00 -19.74 -1.17
CA GLU A 223 15.90 -21.19 -1.11
C GLU A 223 16.48 -21.76 0.19
N ASP A 224 17.59 -21.20 0.69
CA ASP A 224 18.16 -21.58 1.98
C ASP A 224 17.24 -21.15 3.13
N VAL A 225 16.69 -19.94 3.09
CA VAL A 225 15.70 -19.45 4.07
C VAL A 225 14.50 -20.42 4.11
N ARG A 226 13.94 -20.77 2.94
CA ARG A 226 12.84 -21.72 2.83
C ARG A 226 13.21 -23.06 3.47
N ARG A 227 14.35 -23.63 3.10
CA ARG A 227 14.79 -24.92 3.61
C ARG A 227 14.92 -24.90 5.13
N ILE A 228 15.61 -23.93 5.70
CA ILE A 228 15.82 -23.78 7.15
C ILE A 228 14.48 -23.72 7.89
N VAL A 229 13.56 -22.89 7.44
CA VAL A 229 12.27 -22.67 8.12
C VAL A 229 11.34 -23.87 7.96
N HIS A 230 11.22 -24.45 6.75
CA HIS A 230 10.37 -25.61 6.51
C HIS A 230 10.89 -26.89 7.22
N GLU A 231 12.20 -27.12 7.25
CA GLU A 231 12.79 -28.25 8.01
C GLU A 231 12.47 -28.16 9.51
N ALA A 232 12.41 -26.96 10.05
CA ALA A 232 11.98 -26.74 11.42
C ALA A 232 10.45 -26.82 11.62
N GLY A 233 9.67 -26.96 10.55
CA GLY A 233 8.21 -27.05 10.56
C GLY A 233 7.48 -25.72 10.58
N GLY A 234 8.18 -24.58 10.42
CA GLY A 234 7.60 -23.25 10.24
C GLY A 234 7.08 -23.02 8.81
N LEU A 235 6.36 -21.93 8.58
CA LEU A 235 5.82 -21.53 7.29
C LEU A 235 6.43 -20.21 6.81
N LEU A 236 6.44 -20.00 5.47
CA LEU A 236 6.92 -18.77 4.86
C LEU A 236 5.77 -17.85 4.48
N TYR A 237 5.79 -16.66 5.03
CA TYR A 237 4.88 -15.57 4.66
C TYR A 237 5.60 -14.56 3.78
N TYR A 238 5.00 -14.22 2.64
CA TYR A 238 5.47 -13.22 1.71
C TYR A 238 4.70 -11.91 1.86
N ASP A 239 5.39 -10.84 2.18
CA ASP A 239 4.84 -9.50 2.06
C ASP A 239 4.87 -9.07 0.59
N GLY A 240 3.69 -9.01 -0.01
CA GLY A 240 3.52 -8.72 -1.44
C GLY A 240 3.45 -7.23 -1.77
N ALA A 241 3.82 -6.35 -0.85
CA ALA A 241 3.87 -4.91 -1.12
C ALA A 241 4.76 -4.59 -2.32
N ASN A 242 5.87 -5.32 -2.48
CA ASN A 242 6.88 -5.12 -3.52
C ASN A 242 6.71 -6.03 -4.76
N LEU A 243 5.54 -6.62 -4.94
CA LEU A 243 5.24 -7.53 -6.07
C LEU A 243 5.46 -6.86 -7.44
N ASN A 244 5.38 -5.53 -7.52
CA ASN A 244 5.62 -4.74 -8.75
C ASN A 244 6.99 -5.00 -9.37
N ALA A 245 7.99 -5.35 -8.56
CA ALA A 245 9.35 -5.61 -9.01
C ALA A 245 9.56 -6.96 -9.71
N ILE A 246 8.65 -7.93 -9.52
CA ILE A 246 8.91 -9.34 -9.87
C ILE A 246 7.87 -9.96 -10.81
N LEU A 247 6.85 -9.21 -11.24
CA LEU A 247 5.82 -9.70 -12.15
C LEU A 247 6.42 -10.33 -13.41
N GLY A 248 6.05 -11.58 -13.69
CA GLY A 248 6.53 -12.33 -14.84
C GLY A 248 8.01 -12.75 -14.79
N LYS A 249 8.72 -12.51 -13.68
CA LYS A 249 10.13 -12.89 -13.49
C LYS A 249 10.27 -14.06 -12.52
N VAL A 250 9.68 -13.95 -11.34
CA VAL A 250 9.60 -15.02 -10.35
C VAL A 250 8.22 -14.98 -9.69
N ARG A 251 7.79 -16.14 -9.16
CA ARG A 251 6.51 -16.24 -8.47
C ARG A 251 6.75 -16.70 -7.02
N PRO A 252 6.18 -16.02 -6.02
CA PRO A 252 6.35 -16.39 -4.61
C PRO A 252 6.04 -17.86 -4.29
N GLY A 253 4.99 -18.42 -4.89
CA GLY A 253 4.65 -19.83 -4.73
C GLY A 253 5.75 -20.79 -5.21
N ASP A 254 6.43 -20.46 -6.31
CA ASP A 254 7.55 -21.27 -6.84
C ASP A 254 8.80 -21.16 -5.96
N MET A 255 8.99 -20.03 -5.27
CA MET A 255 10.04 -19.87 -4.27
C MET A 255 9.73 -20.60 -2.95
N GLY A 256 8.53 -21.18 -2.82
CA GLY A 256 8.11 -21.98 -1.68
C GLY A 256 7.44 -21.21 -0.55
N PHE A 257 6.95 -19.99 -0.80
CA PHE A 257 6.13 -19.29 0.17
C PHE A 257 4.76 -19.96 0.34
N ASP A 258 4.29 -20.01 1.58
CA ASP A 258 3.04 -20.66 1.95
C ASP A 258 1.85 -19.69 1.90
N VAL A 259 2.10 -18.43 2.11
CA VAL A 259 1.08 -17.37 2.04
C VAL A 259 1.68 -16.06 1.53
N ILE A 260 0.89 -15.31 0.78
CA ILE A 260 1.20 -13.94 0.33
C ILE A 260 0.01 -13.04 0.58
N HIS A 261 0.24 -11.83 1.09
CA HIS A 261 -0.72 -10.77 0.87
C HIS A 261 -0.33 -9.92 -0.34
N MET A 262 -1.30 -9.27 -0.97
CA MET A 262 -1.10 -8.39 -2.11
C MET A 262 -1.80 -7.07 -1.87
N ASN A 263 -1.12 -5.97 -2.19
CA ASN A 263 -1.69 -4.62 -2.17
C ASN A 263 -2.15 -4.29 -3.59
N LEU A 264 -3.45 -4.40 -3.87
CA LEU A 264 -3.98 -4.14 -5.21
C LEU A 264 -3.83 -2.68 -5.62
N HIS A 265 -3.82 -1.77 -4.65
CA HIS A 265 -3.59 -0.34 -4.82
C HIS A 265 -2.11 0.04 -5.05
N LYS A 266 -1.21 -0.94 -5.13
CA LYS A 266 0.19 -0.77 -5.52
C LYS A 266 0.43 -1.40 -6.89
N THR A 267 0.72 -2.69 -6.93
CA THR A 267 1.09 -3.44 -8.14
C THR A 267 0.02 -3.41 -9.23
N PHE A 268 -1.26 -3.45 -8.86
CA PHE A 268 -2.36 -3.56 -9.83
C PHE A 268 -3.04 -2.23 -10.16
N SER A 269 -2.35 -1.12 -9.89
CA SER A 269 -2.69 0.23 -10.37
C SER A 269 -4.13 0.66 -10.06
N THR A 270 -4.54 0.47 -8.82
CA THR A 270 -5.83 0.96 -8.34
C THR A 270 -5.63 2.16 -7.41
N PRO A 271 -6.65 2.98 -7.15
CA PRO A 271 -6.49 4.16 -6.31
C PRO A 271 -5.94 3.82 -4.92
N HIS A 272 -4.88 4.53 -4.50
CA HIS A 272 -4.33 4.47 -3.15
C HIS A 272 -5.19 5.29 -2.17
N GLY A 273 -5.67 6.43 -2.62
CA GLY A 273 -6.64 7.27 -1.92
C GLY A 273 -6.13 7.98 -0.66
N GLY A 274 -4.80 8.10 -0.49
CA GLY A 274 -4.24 8.83 0.65
C GLY A 274 -4.60 8.22 2.02
N GLY A 275 -4.63 6.89 2.12
CA GLY A 275 -5.00 6.17 3.34
C GLY A 275 -6.33 5.38 3.25
N GLY A 276 -6.81 5.20 2.09
CA GLY A 276 -7.98 4.44 1.62
C GLY A 276 -8.42 5.06 0.33
N PRO A 277 -9.20 4.58 -0.59
CA PRO A 277 -9.86 3.30 -0.74
C PRO A 277 -8.93 2.26 -1.41
N GLY A 278 -8.06 1.67 -0.66
CA GLY A 278 -7.23 0.57 -1.14
C GLY A 278 -7.98 -0.76 -1.20
N SER A 279 -7.29 -1.82 -1.60
CA SER A 279 -7.77 -3.19 -1.49
C SER A 279 -6.60 -4.15 -1.30
N GLY A 280 -6.89 -5.31 -0.75
CA GLY A 280 -5.95 -6.39 -0.59
C GLY A 280 -6.46 -7.67 -1.22
N ALA A 281 -5.58 -8.66 -1.29
CA ALA A 281 -5.89 -10.06 -1.55
C ALA A 281 -4.90 -10.92 -0.77
N VAL A 282 -5.27 -12.16 -0.48
CA VAL A 282 -4.36 -13.11 0.15
C VAL A 282 -4.34 -14.41 -0.66
N GLY A 283 -3.11 -14.83 -1.03
CA GLY A 283 -2.86 -16.07 -1.76
C GLY A 283 -2.21 -17.12 -0.87
N VAL A 284 -2.51 -18.39 -1.09
CA VAL A 284 -2.04 -19.48 -0.25
C VAL A 284 -1.54 -20.68 -1.05
N SER A 285 -0.57 -21.41 -0.46
CA SER A 285 -0.13 -22.73 -0.90
C SER A 285 -1.20 -23.78 -0.58
N GLU A 286 -1.00 -25.02 -1.09
CA GLU A 286 -1.86 -26.17 -0.79
C GLU A 286 -2.10 -26.38 0.71
N ARG A 287 -1.09 -26.16 1.54
CA ARG A 287 -1.15 -26.33 3.00
C ARG A 287 -2.18 -25.46 3.67
N LEU A 288 -2.41 -24.27 3.15
CA LEU A 288 -3.26 -23.24 3.76
C LEU A 288 -4.63 -23.07 3.09
N LEU A 289 -4.91 -23.81 2.01
CA LEU A 289 -6.23 -23.79 1.35
C LEU A 289 -7.40 -23.96 2.32
N PRO A 290 -7.38 -24.91 3.27
CA PRO A 290 -8.52 -25.11 4.17
C PRO A 290 -8.79 -23.92 5.10
N PHE A 291 -7.81 -23.06 5.32
CA PHE A 291 -7.87 -21.98 6.30
C PHE A 291 -8.17 -20.61 5.65
N MET A 292 -8.32 -20.55 4.31
CA MET A 292 -8.57 -19.28 3.62
C MET A 292 -9.76 -18.51 4.20
N PRO A 293 -9.64 -17.17 4.29
CA PRO A 293 -10.79 -16.34 4.70
C PRO A 293 -11.89 -16.39 3.64
N ILE A 294 -13.12 -16.40 4.12
CA ILE A 294 -14.34 -16.46 3.31
C ILE A 294 -15.07 -15.11 3.27
N PRO A 295 -15.96 -14.90 2.26
CA PRO A 295 -16.30 -15.80 1.17
C PRO A 295 -15.25 -15.82 0.06
N VAL A 296 -15.18 -16.92 -0.67
CA VAL A 296 -14.38 -17.07 -1.89
C VAL A 296 -15.33 -17.39 -3.04
N VAL A 297 -15.04 -16.92 -4.25
CA VAL A 297 -15.87 -17.30 -5.40
C VAL A 297 -15.43 -18.67 -5.92
N GLY A 298 -16.37 -19.60 -5.98
CA GLY A 298 -16.24 -20.90 -6.60
C GLY A 298 -17.06 -21.02 -7.87
N ARG A 299 -16.82 -22.12 -8.61
CA ARG A 299 -17.56 -22.45 -9.83
C ARG A 299 -18.12 -23.86 -9.75
N ASP A 300 -19.41 -24.01 -10.08
CA ASP A 300 -20.10 -25.29 -10.19
C ASP A 300 -20.71 -25.38 -11.60
N GLY A 301 -20.09 -26.19 -12.46
CA GLY A 301 -20.40 -26.22 -13.87
C GLY A 301 -20.20 -24.84 -14.53
N GLU A 302 -21.28 -24.25 -15.03
CA GLU A 302 -21.28 -22.90 -15.64
C GLU A 302 -21.66 -21.79 -14.66
N ARG A 303 -22.01 -22.14 -13.43
CA ARG A 303 -22.51 -21.21 -12.44
C ARG A 303 -21.42 -20.83 -11.44
N TYR A 304 -21.29 -19.52 -11.15
CA TYR A 304 -20.46 -18.99 -10.08
C TYR A 304 -21.28 -18.85 -8.79
N ARG A 305 -20.67 -19.19 -7.65
CA ARG A 305 -21.28 -19.09 -6.33
C ARG A 305 -20.29 -18.69 -5.26
N TRP A 306 -20.79 -18.22 -4.15
CA TRP A 306 -19.98 -18.01 -2.96
C TRP A 306 -19.70 -19.34 -2.26
N LEU A 307 -18.42 -19.57 -1.93
CA LEU A 307 -17.99 -20.58 -0.98
C LEU A 307 -18.00 -19.97 0.41
N ASP A 308 -18.69 -20.62 1.32
CA ASP A 308 -18.89 -20.16 2.70
C ASP A 308 -18.33 -21.15 3.76
N GLU A 309 -18.80 -21.01 4.99
CA GLU A 309 -18.38 -21.84 6.13
C GLU A 309 -18.65 -23.34 5.92
N LYS A 310 -19.63 -23.69 5.09
CA LYS A 310 -19.94 -25.10 4.78
C LYS A 310 -18.96 -25.70 3.81
N ASP A 311 -18.47 -24.92 2.86
CA ASP A 311 -17.47 -25.34 1.88
C ASP A 311 -16.07 -25.37 2.49
N LEU A 312 -15.77 -24.42 3.39
CA LEU A 312 -14.45 -24.25 4.04
C LEU A 312 -14.60 -24.25 5.58
N PRO A 313 -14.88 -25.40 6.19
CA PRO A 313 -15.19 -25.48 7.64
C PRO A 313 -13.98 -25.18 8.56
N GLN A 314 -12.76 -25.17 8.03
CA GLN A 314 -11.55 -24.81 8.79
C GLN A 314 -11.09 -23.36 8.50
N SER A 315 -11.85 -22.61 7.71
CA SER A 315 -11.57 -21.20 7.42
C SER A 315 -11.34 -20.39 8.69
N ILE A 316 -10.45 -19.40 8.61
CA ILE A 316 -10.32 -18.39 9.68
C ILE A 316 -11.55 -17.48 9.80
N GLY A 317 -12.55 -17.66 8.92
CA GLY A 317 -13.81 -16.93 8.93
C GLY A 317 -13.80 -15.68 8.07
N ARG A 318 -14.75 -14.78 8.32
CA ARG A 318 -14.93 -13.53 7.60
C ARG A 318 -14.05 -12.44 8.20
N LEU A 319 -13.32 -11.72 7.34
CA LEU A 319 -12.46 -10.61 7.75
C LEU A 319 -13.25 -9.32 7.99
N SER A 320 -14.38 -9.16 7.30
CA SER A 320 -15.27 -7.99 7.41
C SER A 320 -16.70 -8.36 7.02
N GLY A 321 -17.64 -7.44 7.21
CA GLY A 321 -19.04 -7.61 6.77
C GLY A 321 -19.24 -7.55 5.26
N PHE A 322 -18.21 -7.18 4.49
CA PHE A 322 -18.22 -7.07 3.04
C PHE A 322 -17.24 -8.06 2.41
N MET A 323 -17.29 -8.19 1.08
CA MET A 323 -16.34 -8.95 0.30
C MET A 323 -15.31 -7.99 -0.30
N GLY A 324 -14.25 -7.67 0.45
CA GLY A 324 -13.20 -6.76 0.02
C GLY A 324 -13.72 -5.39 -0.42
N ASN A 325 -12.90 -4.62 -1.11
CA ASN A 325 -13.32 -3.39 -1.79
C ASN A 325 -13.64 -3.71 -3.26
N THR A 326 -14.88 -4.10 -3.53
CA THR A 326 -15.30 -4.60 -4.84
C THR A 326 -15.00 -3.64 -5.98
N GLY A 327 -15.23 -2.33 -5.80
CA GLY A 327 -14.92 -1.33 -6.82
C GLY A 327 -13.43 -1.26 -7.17
N VAL A 328 -12.55 -1.52 -6.21
CA VAL A 328 -11.09 -1.61 -6.45
C VAL A 328 -10.72 -2.95 -7.08
N LEU A 329 -11.37 -4.05 -6.68
CA LEU A 329 -11.18 -5.37 -7.31
C LEU A 329 -11.53 -5.31 -8.81
N LEU A 330 -12.62 -4.64 -9.19
CA LEU A 330 -12.99 -4.43 -10.59
C LEU A 330 -11.91 -3.66 -11.36
N ARG A 331 -11.34 -2.62 -10.77
CA ARG A 331 -10.25 -1.84 -11.39
C ARG A 331 -9.00 -2.69 -11.59
N ALA A 332 -8.62 -3.50 -10.61
CA ALA A 332 -7.49 -4.42 -10.71
C ALA A 332 -7.70 -5.46 -11.83
N TYR A 333 -8.91 -6.04 -11.92
CA TYR A 333 -9.28 -6.94 -13.00
C TYR A 333 -9.12 -6.30 -14.37
N ILE A 334 -9.67 -5.10 -14.56
CA ILE A 334 -9.59 -4.37 -15.82
C ILE A 334 -8.13 -4.07 -16.18
N TYR A 335 -7.33 -3.61 -15.20
CA TYR A 335 -5.90 -3.35 -15.39
C TYR A 335 -5.16 -4.59 -15.88
N MET A 336 -5.34 -5.73 -15.23
CA MET A 336 -4.70 -6.99 -15.64
C MET A 336 -5.16 -7.43 -17.04
N ARG A 337 -6.44 -7.27 -17.36
CA ARG A 337 -6.99 -7.59 -18.71
C ARG A 337 -6.45 -6.66 -19.79
N MET A 338 -6.30 -5.37 -19.49
CA MET A 338 -5.72 -4.39 -20.44
C MET A 338 -4.27 -4.67 -20.77
N LEU A 339 -3.46 -5.01 -19.77
CA LEU A 339 -2.03 -5.28 -19.95
C LEU A 339 -1.77 -6.67 -20.55
N GLY A 340 -2.59 -7.65 -20.17
CA GLY A 340 -2.34 -9.03 -20.52
C GLY A 340 -1.03 -9.55 -19.93
N ARG A 341 -0.63 -10.74 -20.37
CA ARG A 341 0.60 -11.40 -19.88
C ARG A 341 1.86 -10.56 -20.14
N ASP A 342 2.02 -10.10 -21.37
CA ASP A 342 3.23 -9.41 -21.80
C ASP A 342 3.34 -8.01 -21.17
N GLY A 343 2.22 -7.29 -21.03
CA GLY A 343 2.19 -6.00 -20.37
C GLY A 343 2.50 -6.11 -18.89
N MET A 344 1.96 -7.12 -18.19
CA MET A 344 2.27 -7.36 -16.78
C MET A 344 3.76 -7.67 -16.54
N GLN A 345 4.42 -8.39 -17.45
CA GLN A 345 5.85 -8.62 -17.38
C GLN A 345 6.65 -7.31 -17.59
N ARG A 346 6.22 -6.47 -18.53
CA ARG A 346 6.86 -5.17 -18.78
C ARG A 346 6.78 -4.22 -17.58
N VAL A 347 5.74 -4.33 -16.75
CA VAL A 347 5.63 -3.54 -15.51
C VAL A 347 6.90 -3.71 -14.67
N SER A 348 7.31 -4.95 -14.36
CA SER A 348 8.49 -5.20 -13.52
C SER A 348 9.79 -4.82 -14.25
N GLU A 349 9.86 -5.00 -15.55
CA GLU A 349 11.03 -4.63 -16.36
C GLU A 349 11.28 -3.13 -16.32
N PHE A 350 10.25 -2.32 -16.59
CA PHE A 350 10.37 -0.87 -16.56
C PHE A 350 10.51 -0.31 -15.15
N ALA A 351 9.83 -0.89 -14.16
CA ALA A 351 10.02 -0.49 -12.77
C ALA A 351 11.49 -0.66 -12.33
N THR A 352 12.09 -1.80 -12.66
CA THR A 352 13.50 -2.08 -12.36
C THR A 352 14.44 -1.20 -13.20
N LEU A 353 14.13 -0.98 -14.47
CA LEU A 353 14.92 -0.10 -15.35
C LEU A 353 14.94 1.33 -14.83
N ASN A 354 13.79 1.92 -14.55
CA ASN A 354 13.65 3.28 -14.06
C ASN A 354 14.37 3.48 -12.72
N SER A 355 14.22 2.52 -11.79
CA SER A 355 14.90 2.55 -10.51
C SER A 355 16.43 2.57 -10.65
N ASN A 356 16.99 1.65 -11.46
CA ASN A 356 18.44 1.58 -11.67
C ASN A 356 18.97 2.77 -12.48
N TYR A 357 18.19 3.29 -13.45
CA TYR A 357 18.55 4.50 -14.18
C TYR A 357 18.67 5.69 -13.22
N LEU A 358 17.66 5.92 -12.42
CA LEU A 358 17.64 7.03 -11.46
C LEU A 358 18.75 6.90 -10.40
N ALA A 359 18.96 5.69 -9.85
CA ALA A 359 20.03 5.40 -8.91
C ALA A 359 21.43 5.69 -9.52
N ALA A 360 21.66 5.29 -10.76
CA ALA A 360 22.93 5.54 -11.45
C ALA A 360 23.16 7.04 -11.70
N ARG A 361 22.12 7.78 -12.09
CA ARG A 361 22.21 9.23 -12.30
C ARG A 361 22.49 10.00 -11.01
N LEU A 362 21.78 9.68 -9.92
CA LEU A 362 22.01 10.30 -8.61
C LEU A 362 23.41 9.96 -8.06
N ARG A 363 23.85 8.71 -8.21
CA ARG A 363 25.23 8.33 -7.85
C ARG A 363 26.27 9.12 -8.63
N ALA A 364 26.09 9.29 -9.95
CA ALA A 364 26.98 10.08 -10.78
C ALA A 364 26.99 11.57 -10.38
N ALA A 365 25.88 12.07 -9.84
CA ALA A 365 25.76 13.41 -9.26
C ALA A 365 26.36 13.53 -7.84
N GLY A 366 26.95 12.46 -7.29
CA GLY A 366 27.65 12.46 -6.01
C GLY A 366 26.79 12.11 -4.80
N PHE A 367 25.54 11.64 -4.99
CA PHE A 367 24.75 11.11 -3.89
C PHE A 367 25.22 9.72 -3.47
N GLU A 368 25.21 9.45 -2.16
CA GLU A 368 25.56 8.14 -1.61
C GLU A 368 24.35 7.20 -1.66
N LEU A 369 24.51 6.03 -2.30
CA LEU A 369 23.53 4.95 -2.25
C LEU A 369 23.81 4.04 -1.06
N ALA A 370 22.78 3.60 -0.34
CA ALA A 370 22.95 2.75 0.83
C ALA A 370 23.54 1.36 0.48
N TYR A 371 23.20 0.83 -0.68
CA TYR A 371 23.67 -0.49 -1.17
C TYR A 371 24.31 -0.39 -2.56
N PRO A 372 25.44 0.32 -2.72
CA PRO A 372 26.03 0.66 -4.02
C PRO A 372 26.56 -0.54 -4.81
N GLN A 373 26.79 -1.68 -4.15
CA GLN A 373 27.26 -2.94 -4.72
C GLN A 373 26.11 -3.85 -5.20
N ARG A 374 24.87 -3.48 -4.92
CA ARG A 374 23.68 -4.23 -5.32
C ARG A 374 22.93 -3.50 -6.44
N ARG A 375 22.40 -4.27 -7.37
CA ARG A 375 21.41 -3.74 -8.31
C ARG A 375 20.10 -3.54 -7.55
N ALA A 376 19.50 -2.37 -7.71
CA ALA A 376 18.20 -2.07 -7.16
C ALA A 376 17.11 -2.94 -7.83
N SER A 377 16.06 -3.23 -7.10
CA SER A 377 14.82 -3.75 -7.66
C SER A 377 13.98 -2.59 -8.25
N HIS A 378 12.78 -2.36 -7.79
CA HIS A 378 11.92 -1.26 -8.21
C HIS A 378 12.13 0.04 -7.42
N GLU A 379 12.87 -0.03 -6.31
CA GLU A 379 13.18 1.08 -5.41
C GLU A 379 14.61 0.99 -4.91
N PHE A 380 15.16 2.11 -4.40
CA PHE A 380 16.50 2.19 -3.84
C PHE A 380 16.59 3.29 -2.78
N ILE A 381 17.66 3.29 -2.00
CA ILE A 381 17.88 4.25 -0.91
C ILE A 381 19.07 5.15 -1.23
N VAL A 382 18.85 6.46 -1.14
CA VAL A 382 19.88 7.49 -0.99
C VAL A 382 20.02 7.83 0.49
N THR A 383 21.26 7.88 1.01
CA THR A 383 21.53 8.42 2.34
C THR A 383 22.16 9.79 2.24
N LEU A 384 21.65 10.73 3.01
CA LEU A 384 22.11 12.12 3.12
C LEU A 384 22.92 12.37 4.41
N ARG A 385 23.45 11.29 5.00
CA ARG A 385 24.25 11.39 6.26
C ARG A 385 25.47 12.30 6.13
N HIS A 386 26.08 12.36 4.94
CA HIS A 386 27.18 13.28 4.66
C HIS A 386 26.71 14.72 4.69
N GLU A 387 25.64 15.04 3.97
CA GLU A 387 25.02 16.35 3.89
C GLU A 387 24.53 16.84 5.26
N ALA A 388 23.95 15.92 6.04
CA ALA A 388 23.51 16.23 7.40
C ALA A 388 24.69 16.57 8.33
N ARG A 389 25.80 15.84 8.24
CA ARG A 389 26.96 16.05 9.08
C ARG A 389 27.76 17.29 8.68
N GLU A 390 28.00 17.50 7.39
CA GLU A 390 28.88 18.57 6.89
C GLU A 390 28.14 19.91 6.72
N TRP A 391 26.88 19.89 6.32
CA TRP A 391 26.10 21.10 6.01
C TRP A 391 24.94 21.35 6.96
N GLY A 392 24.68 20.42 7.88
CA GLY A 392 23.58 20.53 8.84
C GLY A 392 22.18 20.50 8.21
N THR A 393 22.04 19.83 7.04
CA THR A 393 20.78 19.68 6.30
C THR A 393 20.33 18.23 6.32
N SER A 394 19.13 17.98 6.84
CA SER A 394 18.57 16.65 7.02
C SER A 394 17.87 16.11 5.76
N ALA A 395 17.59 14.80 5.73
CA ALA A 395 16.76 14.18 4.71
C ALA A 395 15.35 14.83 4.63
N MET A 396 14.79 15.25 5.76
CA MET A 396 13.54 15.99 5.81
C MET A 396 13.65 17.36 5.12
N ASP A 397 14.79 18.03 5.23
CA ASP A 397 15.00 19.33 4.58
C ASP A 397 15.02 19.17 3.06
N PHE A 398 15.70 18.15 2.54
CA PHE A 398 15.68 17.80 1.13
C PHE A 398 14.24 17.44 0.66
N ALA A 399 13.54 16.60 1.42
CA ALA A 399 12.18 16.21 1.12
C ALA A 399 11.22 17.41 1.03
N LYS A 400 11.31 18.35 1.98
CA LYS A 400 10.50 19.58 1.97
C LYS A 400 10.89 20.52 0.84
N ARG A 401 12.18 20.57 0.48
CA ARG A 401 12.62 21.41 -0.64
C ARG A 401 12.21 20.85 -1.99
N LEU A 402 12.13 19.51 -2.17
CA LEU A 402 11.60 18.87 -3.39
C LEU A 402 10.17 19.33 -3.70
N LEU A 403 9.34 19.59 -2.69
CA LEU A 403 7.98 20.10 -2.88
C LEU A 403 7.98 21.46 -3.60
N ASP A 404 8.96 22.34 -3.33
CA ASP A 404 9.11 23.62 -4.02
C ASP A 404 9.55 23.47 -5.47
N TYR A 405 10.18 22.33 -5.82
CA TYR A 405 10.56 21.97 -7.19
C TYR A 405 9.44 21.23 -7.94
N GLY A 406 8.28 21.04 -7.32
CA GLY A 406 7.12 20.39 -7.94
C GLY A 406 7.13 18.87 -7.87
N PHE A 407 8.01 18.28 -7.06
CA PHE A 407 8.05 16.82 -6.83
C PHE A 407 7.49 16.47 -5.47
N HIS A 408 6.68 15.42 -5.39
CA HIS A 408 6.34 14.86 -4.09
C HIS A 408 7.61 14.30 -3.42
N ALA A 409 7.70 14.43 -2.11
CA ALA A 409 8.85 13.91 -1.38
C ALA A 409 8.92 12.38 -1.45
N PRO A 410 10.11 11.78 -1.58
CA PRO A 410 10.34 10.36 -1.29
C PRO A 410 10.00 10.02 0.16
N THR A 411 9.93 8.74 0.47
CA THR A 411 9.80 8.29 1.87
C THR A 411 11.06 8.63 2.65
N THR A 412 10.90 9.38 3.75
CA THR A 412 11.99 9.82 4.61
C THR A 412 12.11 8.95 5.85
N TYR A 413 13.35 8.73 6.35
CA TYR A 413 13.64 7.99 7.58
C TYR A 413 13.08 6.57 7.63
N PHE A 414 12.89 5.97 6.48
CA PHE A 414 12.46 4.59 6.37
C PHE A 414 13.20 3.90 5.21
N PRO A 415 13.72 2.67 5.42
CA PRO A 415 13.77 1.91 6.68
C PRO A 415 14.75 2.52 7.69
N LEU A 416 14.52 2.26 8.99
CA LEU A 416 15.34 2.82 10.08
C LEU A 416 16.80 2.35 10.08
N LEU A 417 17.12 1.31 9.34
CA LEU A 417 18.48 0.79 9.15
C LEU A 417 19.44 1.79 8.51
N VAL A 418 18.93 2.74 7.73
CA VAL A 418 19.73 3.70 6.99
C VAL A 418 19.47 5.10 7.53
N PRO A 419 20.47 5.76 8.15
CA PRO A 419 20.31 7.11 8.68
C PRO A 419 20.15 8.13 7.54
N GLU A 420 19.37 9.18 7.79
CA GLU A 420 19.14 10.30 6.85
C GLU A 420 18.78 9.80 5.44
N CYS A 421 17.85 8.84 5.37
CA CYS A 421 17.52 8.18 4.11
C CYS A 421 16.33 8.80 3.40
N LEU A 422 16.40 8.72 2.07
CA LEU A 422 15.31 8.86 1.12
C LEU A 422 15.12 7.53 0.39
N LEU A 423 14.00 6.86 0.59
CA LEU A 423 13.61 5.67 -0.15
C LEU A 423 12.82 6.11 -1.38
N ILE A 424 13.34 5.79 -2.57
CA ILE A 424 12.88 6.32 -3.84
C ILE A 424 12.36 5.17 -4.71
N GLU A 425 11.09 5.24 -5.11
CA GLU A 425 10.45 4.34 -6.08
C GLU A 425 9.89 5.16 -7.25
N PRO A 426 10.53 5.14 -8.43
CA PRO A 426 10.06 5.91 -9.58
C PRO A 426 8.83 5.31 -10.27
N THR A 427 8.55 4.02 -10.07
CA THR A 427 7.59 3.20 -10.80
C THR A 427 7.91 3.02 -12.29
N GLU A 428 7.14 2.18 -12.98
CA GLU A 428 7.25 1.98 -14.42
C GLU A 428 6.55 3.05 -15.25
N THR A 429 5.72 3.87 -14.60
CA THR A 429 4.85 4.82 -15.33
C THR A 429 5.51 6.16 -15.62
N GLU A 430 6.63 6.45 -14.97
CA GLU A 430 7.36 7.71 -15.19
C GLU A 430 8.18 7.70 -16.46
N SER A 431 8.18 8.84 -17.15
CA SER A 431 8.99 9.05 -18.35
C SER A 431 10.46 9.32 -17.99
N LYS A 432 11.35 9.13 -18.98
CA LYS A 432 12.76 9.47 -18.79
C LYS A 432 12.96 10.95 -18.51
N GLU A 433 12.16 11.82 -19.11
CA GLU A 433 12.20 13.27 -18.93
C GLU A 433 11.87 13.66 -17.49
N GLU A 434 10.84 13.04 -16.87
CA GLU A 434 10.50 13.26 -15.48
C GLU A 434 11.59 12.75 -14.53
N LEU A 435 12.20 11.61 -14.83
CA LEU A 435 13.32 11.09 -14.06
C LEU A 435 14.54 12.00 -14.13
N ASP A 436 14.86 12.55 -15.31
CA ASP A 436 15.96 13.49 -15.50
C ASP A 436 15.68 14.80 -14.76
N ALA A 437 14.47 15.35 -14.84
CA ALA A 437 14.06 16.55 -14.11
C ALA A 437 14.16 16.38 -12.58
N PHE A 438 13.81 15.20 -12.07
CA PHE A 438 14.01 14.88 -10.65
C PHE A 438 15.49 14.86 -10.26
N VAL A 439 16.38 14.30 -11.09
CA VAL A 439 17.83 14.33 -10.85
C VAL A 439 18.35 15.76 -10.81
N GLU A 440 17.93 16.61 -11.76
CA GLU A 440 18.31 18.03 -11.79
C GLU A 440 17.85 18.78 -10.55
N ALA A 441 16.61 18.54 -10.10
CA ALA A 441 16.11 19.11 -8.84
C ALA A 441 16.94 18.66 -7.63
N MET A 442 17.27 17.38 -7.52
CA MET A 442 18.12 16.86 -6.45
C MET A 442 19.52 17.49 -6.46
N ILE A 443 20.13 17.66 -7.65
CA ILE A 443 21.44 18.34 -7.80
C ILE A 443 21.33 19.81 -7.33
N ALA A 444 20.32 20.53 -7.79
CA ALA A 444 20.08 21.92 -7.40
C ALA A 444 19.91 22.05 -5.87
N ILE A 445 19.11 21.18 -5.26
CA ILE A 445 18.89 21.16 -3.81
C ILE A 445 20.19 20.86 -3.06
N ARG A 446 21.03 19.96 -3.58
CA ARG A 446 22.33 19.65 -2.98
C ARG A 446 23.27 20.85 -3.03
N HIS A 447 23.29 21.62 -4.11
CA HIS A 447 24.03 22.89 -4.20
C HIS A 447 23.49 23.92 -3.21
N GLU A 448 22.18 24.08 -3.12
CA GLU A 448 21.55 24.96 -2.11
C GLU A 448 21.90 24.52 -0.69
N ALA A 449 21.90 23.20 -0.40
CA ALA A 449 22.27 22.67 0.91
C ALA A 449 23.69 23.07 1.35
N GLN A 450 24.60 23.12 0.38
CA GLN A 450 26.00 23.51 0.63
C GLN A 450 26.17 25.02 0.77
N SER A 451 25.52 25.83 -0.09
CA SER A 451 25.72 27.28 -0.17
C SER A 451 24.75 28.10 0.69
N GLU A 452 23.52 27.61 0.84
CA GLU A 452 22.42 28.33 1.50
C GLU A 452 21.57 27.38 2.38
N PRO A 453 22.14 26.67 3.38
CA PRO A 453 21.45 25.62 4.13
C PRO A 453 20.15 26.11 4.81
N GLU A 454 20.07 27.36 5.20
CA GLU A 454 18.86 27.94 5.81
C GLU A 454 17.67 27.99 4.84
N LYS A 455 17.93 28.01 3.53
CA LYS A 455 16.88 27.91 2.51
C LYS A 455 16.17 26.55 2.53
N LEU A 456 16.93 25.46 2.75
CA LEU A 456 16.34 24.12 2.89
C LEU A 456 15.59 23.99 4.22
N LYS A 457 16.19 24.43 5.32
CA LYS A 457 15.57 24.37 6.65
C LYS A 457 14.25 25.15 6.71
N GLY A 458 14.12 26.23 5.95
CA GLY A 458 12.88 26.99 5.83
C GLY A 458 11.83 26.44 4.84
N ALA A 459 12.20 25.47 4.00
CA ALA A 459 11.29 24.89 3.00
C ALA A 459 10.14 24.11 3.65
N PRO A 460 8.97 23.99 2.95
CA PRO A 460 8.66 24.50 1.63
C PRO A 460 8.32 26.00 1.63
N TRP A 461 8.62 26.67 0.52
CA TRP A 461 8.40 28.14 0.35
C TRP A 461 7.17 28.45 -0.50
N THR A 462 6.87 27.61 -1.49
CA THR A 462 5.83 27.83 -2.49
C THR A 462 4.48 27.23 -2.10
N LEU A 463 4.45 26.36 -1.09
CA LEU A 463 3.22 25.71 -0.65
C LEU A 463 2.45 26.54 0.38
N PRO A 464 1.13 26.35 0.48
CA PRO A 464 0.28 27.07 1.43
C PRO A 464 0.60 26.76 2.89
N VAL A 465 1.16 25.57 3.17
CA VAL A 465 1.55 25.12 4.50
C VAL A 465 3.07 24.99 4.56
N ARG A 466 3.66 25.60 5.57
CA ARG A 466 5.12 25.57 5.85
C ARG A 466 5.48 24.35 6.71
N ARG A 467 6.57 24.43 7.46
CA ARG A 467 6.94 23.38 8.43
C ARG A 467 5.83 23.15 9.44
N LEU A 468 5.53 21.88 9.69
CA LEU A 468 4.53 21.46 10.65
C LEU A 468 5.18 21.19 12.01
N ASP A 469 4.42 21.38 13.08
CA ASP A 469 4.79 20.95 14.42
C ASP A 469 4.33 19.49 14.62
N ASP A 470 5.18 18.54 14.18
CA ASP A 470 4.90 17.11 14.23
C ASP A 470 4.70 16.61 15.67
N VAL A 471 5.39 17.22 16.65
CA VAL A 471 5.27 16.87 18.07
C VAL A 471 3.89 17.26 18.60
N ARG A 472 3.45 18.47 18.28
CA ARG A 472 2.12 18.93 18.65
C ARG A 472 1.03 18.13 17.94
N ALA A 473 1.20 17.83 16.65
CA ALA A 473 0.27 17.01 15.89
C ALA A 473 0.08 15.61 16.49
N ALA A 474 1.18 15.00 16.97
CA ALA A 474 1.12 13.68 17.58
C ALA A 474 0.54 13.70 19.03
N LYS A 475 0.86 14.73 19.81
CA LYS A 475 0.53 14.78 21.26
C LYS A 475 -0.76 15.53 21.58
N GLN A 476 -1.19 16.45 20.74
CA GLN A 476 -2.31 17.36 20.98
C GLN A 476 -3.21 17.43 19.74
N LEU A 477 -3.63 16.27 19.24
CA LEU A 477 -4.47 16.15 18.06
C LEU A 477 -5.86 16.77 18.34
N ASP A 478 -6.16 17.91 17.72
CA ASP A 478 -7.48 18.52 17.72
C ASP A 478 -7.90 18.80 16.27
N LEU A 479 -8.74 17.93 15.74
CA LEU A 479 -9.25 18.00 14.36
C LEU A 479 -10.69 18.54 14.29
N THR A 480 -11.24 18.95 15.42
CA THR A 480 -12.60 19.47 15.48
C THR A 480 -12.64 20.96 15.10
N TRP A 481 -13.53 21.31 14.18
CA TRP A 481 -13.85 22.70 13.96
C TRP A 481 -14.66 23.25 15.15
N LYS A 482 -14.28 24.42 15.63
CA LYS A 482 -14.99 25.15 16.70
C LYS A 482 -15.46 26.48 16.12
N ALA A 483 -16.74 26.79 16.29
CA ALA A 483 -17.23 28.12 15.97
C ALA A 483 -16.50 29.14 16.86
N ALA A 484 -16.08 30.27 16.27
CA ALA A 484 -15.44 31.35 16.96
C ALA A 484 -16.42 32.05 17.90
#